data_7b360708948039a310055be9709b7fc8
#
_entry.id   7b360708948039a310055be9709b7fc8
#
_cell.length_a   1.000
_cell.length_b   1.000
_cell.length_c   1.000
_cell.angle_alpha   90.00
_cell.angle_beta   90.00
_cell.angle_gamma   90.00
#
_symmetry.space_group_name_H-M   'P 1'
#
loop_
_entity.id
_entity.type
_entity.pdbx_description
1 polymer ?
#
loop_
_entity_poly.entity_id
_entity_poly.type
_entity_poly.pdbx_seq_one_letter_code
_entity_poly.pdbx_strand_id
1 'polypeptide(L)'
;MLSQPLDRHACYGQSEFEFSISHQVFTGYDMNGKCAGILMISGFLGLSGCASMSGDECLTSDWQLIGFEDGSRGYGSERLGEHRKACAKHGVTPDLQAYRAGREEGLKDFCQPARGFNLGTRGGHYNGICSAELEGDFIDAYRAGYRLYELRANINSANYQINAKQNELDSIQDLMRGKEALLIASDTTIQDRILTLADLKDLSERTGQLETEIVVLIDDRAHHEEQLANYQATVAHFGY
;
A
#
# COMPACT_ATOMS: atom_id res chain seq x y z
N MET A 1 -31.02 -23.24 19.31
CA MET A 1 -29.96 -22.25 19.47
C MET A 1 -29.22 -22.17 18.15
N LEU A 2 -29.60 -21.24 17.30
CA LEU A 2 -29.11 -21.07 15.93
C LEU A 2 -28.18 -19.85 15.92
N SER A 3 -26.89 -20.08 15.70
CA SER A 3 -25.87 -19.05 15.52
C SER A 3 -26.01 -18.44 14.14
N GLN A 4 -26.27 -17.15 14.04
CA GLN A 4 -26.22 -16.40 12.79
C GLN A 4 -24.76 -16.05 12.45
N PRO A 5 -24.35 -16.14 11.17
CA PRO A 5 -23.06 -15.63 10.74
C PRO A 5 -23.12 -14.11 10.54
N LEU A 6 -22.12 -13.41 11.07
CA LEU A 6 -21.86 -11.99 10.87
C LEU A 6 -21.36 -11.77 9.43
N ASP A 7 -22.19 -11.19 8.59
CA ASP A 7 -21.80 -10.68 7.28
C ASP A 7 -20.85 -9.46 7.45
N ARG A 8 -19.57 -9.70 7.30
CA ARG A 8 -18.56 -8.64 7.10
C ARG A 8 -18.49 -8.30 5.62
N HIS A 9 -19.27 -7.35 5.17
CA HIS A 9 -19.03 -6.69 3.90
C HIS A 9 -17.89 -5.67 4.08
N ALA A 10 -16.66 -6.10 3.79
CA ALA A 10 -15.51 -5.22 3.68
C ALA A 10 -15.65 -4.37 2.41
N CYS A 11 -15.70 -3.05 2.55
CA CYS A 11 -15.37 -2.12 1.48
C CYS A 11 -13.89 -2.28 1.15
N TYR A 12 -13.58 -3.02 0.10
CA TYR A 12 -12.21 -3.21 -0.35
C TYR A 12 -11.81 -2.05 -1.25
N GLY A 13 -10.80 -1.30 -0.84
CA GLY A 13 -10.12 -0.36 -1.70
C GLY A 13 -9.95 1.05 -1.14
N GLN A 14 -9.20 1.21 -0.06
CA GLN A 14 -8.49 2.46 0.19
C GLN A 14 -7.10 2.12 0.74
N SER A 15 -6.09 2.49 -0.05
CA SER A 15 -4.71 2.59 0.37
C SER A 15 -4.64 3.50 1.61
N GLU A 16 -4.23 2.96 2.74
CA GLU A 16 -3.92 3.73 3.94
C GLU A 16 -2.72 4.64 3.67
N PHE A 17 -3.02 5.88 3.36
CA PHE A 17 -2.05 6.96 3.50
C PHE A 17 -2.17 7.44 4.95
N GLU A 18 -1.44 6.80 5.85
CA GLU A 18 -1.24 7.33 7.20
C GLU A 18 -0.42 8.61 7.13
N PHE A 19 -1.13 9.72 7.15
CA PHE A 19 -0.54 11.02 7.40
C PHE A 19 -0.31 11.14 8.93
N SER A 20 0.91 10.77 9.36
CA SER A 20 1.33 10.96 10.75
C SER A 20 1.43 12.46 11.03
N ILE A 21 0.36 13.04 11.57
CA ILE A 21 0.39 14.40 12.11
C ILE A 21 1.08 14.32 13.47
N SER A 22 2.36 14.67 13.48
CA SER A 22 3.12 14.93 14.70
C SER A 22 2.47 16.09 15.46
N HIS A 23 1.79 15.79 16.56
CA HIS A 23 1.31 16.80 17.51
C HIS A 23 2.52 17.42 18.23
N GLN A 24 3.01 18.53 17.71
CA GLN A 24 3.85 19.41 18.51
C GLN A 24 2.95 20.23 19.45
N VAL A 25 2.96 19.87 20.69
CA VAL A 25 2.34 20.66 21.77
C VAL A 25 3.28 21.85 22.02
N PHE A 26 2.91 23.01 21.48
CA PHE A 26 3.53 24.27 21.86
C PHE A 26 2.95 24.72 23.20
N THR A 27 3.68 24.50 24.29
CA THR A 27 3.41 25.16 25.57
C THR A 27 4.08 26.53 25.58
N GLY A 28 3.35 27.56 25.20
CA GLY A 28 3.75 28.94 25.43
C GLY A 28 3.39 29.35 26.86
N TYR A 29 4.39 29.58 27.71
CA TYR A 29 4.20 30.24 29.00
C TYR A 29 4.29 31.75 28.80
N ASP A 30 3.18 32.44 29.09
CA ASP A 30 3.19 33.89 29.24
C ASP A 30 3.37 34.24 30.74
N MET A 31 4.23 35.23 30.99
CA MET A 31 4.74 35.57 32.34
C MET A 31 3.70 36.29 33.25
N ASN A 32 2.40 36.22 32.97
CA ASN A 32 1.37 36.94 33.78
C ASN A 32 0.22 36.08 34.29
N GLY A 33 0.39 34.79 34.46
CA GLY A 33 -0.43 33.97 35.39
C GLY A 33 -1.96 34.00 35.22
N LYS A 34 -2.52 34.24 34.02
CA LYS A 34 -3.98 34.15 33.77
C LYS A 34 -4.27 33.01 32.82
N CYS A 35 -4.99 32.01 33.33
CA CYS A 35 -5.50 30.89 32.54
C CYS A 35 -6.44 31.41 31.43
N ALA A 36 -6.00 31.45 30.19
CA ALA A 36 -6.86 31.66 29.03
C ALA A 36 -7.52 30.34 28.66
N GLY A 37 -8.84 30.32 28.59
CA GLY A 37 -9.63 29.12 28.31
C GLY A 37 -9.31 28.49 26.94
N ILE A 38 -9.09 27.20 26.96
CA ILE A 38 -8.89 26.37 25.76
C ILE A 38 -10.27 26.19 25.11
N LEU A 39 -10.49 26.87 23.98
CA LEU A 39 -11.61 26.60 23.07
C LEU A 39 -11.30 25.26 22.36
N MET A 40 -11.94 24.19 22.83
CA MET A 40 -11.98 22.90 22.13
C MET A 40 -12.74 23.08 20.81
N ILE A 41 -12.03 23.30 19.72
CA ILE A 41 -12.59 23.16 18.36
C ILE A 41 -12.69 21.66 18.11
N SER A 42 -13.89 21.11 18.37
CA SER A 42 -14.24 19.75 17.92
C SER A 42 -14.27 19.75 16.40
N GLY A 43 -13.15 19.30 15.79
CA GLY A 43 -13.09 19.01 14.37
C GLY A 43 -14.11 17.93 14.03
N PHE A 44 -15.08 18.27 13.20
CA PHE A 44 -16.00 17.33 12.57
C PHE A 44 -15.16 16.33 11.74
N LEU A 45 -14.97 15.14 12.29
CA LEU A 45 -14.56 13.97 11.51
C LEU A 45 -15.68 13.67 10.52
N GLY A 46 -15.52 14.13 9.28
CA GLY A 46 -16.39 13.77 8.18
C GLY A 46 -16.36 12.24 8.04
N LEU A 47 -17.48 11.59 8.39
CA LEU A 47 -17.75 10.22 7.99
C LEU A 47 -17.71 10.19 6.46
N SER A 48 -16.63 9.66 5.89
CA SER A 48 -16.60 9.21 4.50
C SER A 48 -17.53 8.02 4.39
N GLY A 49 -18.84 8.27 4.39
CA GLY A 49 -19.81 7.27 4.02
C GLY A 49 -19.56 6.87 2.58
N CYS A 50 -19.55 5.59 2.26
CA CYS A 50 -19.69 5.10 0.90
C CYS A 50 -20.89 5.86 0.30
N ALA A 51 -20.64 6.74 -0.69
CA ALA A 51 -21.68 7.54 -1.29
C ALA A 51 -22.66 6.61 -2.01
N SER A 52 -23.76 6.25 -1.35
CA SER A 52 -24.87 5.61 -2.02
C SER A 52 -25.63 6.71 -2.75
N MET A 53 -26.02 6.45 -4.01
CA MET A 53 -26.84 7.40 -4.78
C MET A 53 -28.08 7.82 -4.00
N SER A 54 -28.37 9.11 -4.00
CA SER A 54 -29.61 9.67 -3.44
C SER A 54 -30.82 9.34 -4.32
N GLY A 55 -32.04 9.56 -3.79
CA GLY A 55 -33.26 9.34 -4.55
C GLY A 55 -33.35 10.22 -5.81
N ASP A 56 -32.96 11.48 -5.70
CA ASP A 56 -32.96 12.43 -6.82
C ASP A 56 -31.91 12.06 -7.87
N GLU A 57 -30.72 11.64 -7.46
CA GLU A 57 -29.71 11.12 -8.38
C GLU A 57 -30.20 9.87 -9.11
N CYS A 58 -30.85 8.94 -8.43
CA CYS A 58 -31.42 7.75 -9.06
C CYS A 58 -32.50 8.08 -10.09
N LEU A 59 -33.34 9.11 -9.84
CA LEU A 59 -34.44 9.51 -10.73
C LEU A 59 -33.97 10.27 -11.95
N THR A 60 -32.92 11.09 -11.82
CA THR A 60 -32.48 12.02 -12.87
C THR A 60 -31.23 11.55 -13.61
N SER A 61 -30.62 10.45 -13.20
CA SER A 61 -29.37 9.96 -13.77
C SER A 61 -29.52 9.48 -15.21
N ASP A 62 -28.58 9.87 -16.04
CA ASP A 62 -28.31 9.26 -17.32
C ASP A 62 -27.55 7.94 -17.13
N TRP A 63 -28.27 6.82 -17.20
CA TRP A 63 -27.68 5.50 -16.98
C TRP A 63 -26.67 5.11 -18.04
N GLN A 64 -26.74 5.67 -19.24
CA GLN A 64 -25.71 5.47 -20.26
C GLN A 64 -24.41 6.17 -19.87
N LEU A 65 -24.52 7.39 -19.38
CA LEU A 65 -23.34 8.16 -18.91
C LEU A 65 -22.71 7.48 -17.68
N ILE A 66 -23.49 7.03 -16.71
CA ILE A 66 -22.98 6.30 -15.55
C ILE A 66 -22.26 5.02 -15.99
N GLY A 67 -22.86 4.29 -16.92
CA GLY A 67 -22.23 3.11 -17.50
C GLY A 67 -20.90 3.42 -18.18
N PHE A 68 -20.85 4.50 -18.97
CA PHE A 68 -19.62 4.96 -19.61
C PHE A 68 -18.51 5.30 -18.58
N GLU A 69 -18.85 6.04 -17.55
CA GLU A 69 -17.88 6.38 -16.48
C GLU A 69 -17.36 5.12 -15.76
N ASP A 70 -18.24 4.20 -15.41
CA ASP A 70 -17.85 2.95 -14.77
C ASP A 70 -16.96 2.10 -15.71
N GLY A 71 -17.32 1.99 -16.99
CA GLY A 71 -16.52 1.30 -18.00
C GLY A 71 -15.14 1.94 -18.19
N SER A 72 -15.07 3.27 -18.32
CA SER A 72 -13.81 4.00 -18.54
C SER A 72 -12.86 3.94 -17.33
N ARG A 73 -13.39 3.66 -16.14
CA ARG A 73 -12.60 3.40 -14.92
C ARG A 73 -12.24 1.94 -14.72
N GLY A 74 -12.78 1.05 -15.52
CA GLY A 74 -12.51 -0.39 -15.45
C GLY A 74 -13.28 -1.11 -14.35
N TYR A 75 -14.44 -0.58 -13.92
CA TYR A 75 -15.29 -1.30 -12.98
C TYR A 75 -15.94 -2.52 -13.62
N GLY A 76 -16.01 -3.61 -12.85
CA GLY A 76 -16.67 -4.83 -13.27
C GLY A 76 -18.20 -4.71 -13.34
N SER A 77 -18.86 -5.76 -13.84
CA SER A 77 -20.33 -5.78 -13.98
C SER A 77 -21.08 -5.74 -12.63
N GLU A 78 -20.41 -6.07 -11.53
CA GLU A 78 -20.95 -6.00 -10.16
C GLU A 78 -21.33 -4.58 -9.75
N ARG A 79 -20.69 -3.55 -10.34
CA ARG A 79 -20.96 -2.14 -10.08
C ARG A 79 -22.43 -1.76 -10.34
N LEU A 80 -23.01 -2.28 -11.41
CA LEU A 80 -24.44 -2.12 -11.66
C LEU A 80 -25.30 -2.68 -10.50
N GLY A 81 -24.88 -3.79 -9.90
CA GLY A 81 -25.56 -4.36 -8.74
C GLY A 81 -25.56 -3.41 -7.53
N GLU A 82 -24.48 -2.67 -7.34
CA GLU A 82 -24.37 -1.64 -6.30
C GLU A 82 -25.33 -0.47 -6.58
N HIS A 83 -25.35 0.04 -7.81
CA HIS A 83 -26.30 1.09 -8.23
C HIS A 83 -27.76 0.64 -8.05
N ARG A 84 -28.10 -0.58 -8.48
CA ARG A 84 -29.44 -1.15 -8.29
C ARG A 84 -29.83 -1.23 -6.82
N LYS A 85 -28.91 -1.68 -5.96
CA LYS A 85 -29.13 -1.79 -4.52
C LYS A 85 -29.32 -0.40 -3.87
N ALA A 86 -28.59 0.61 -4.32
CA ALA A 86 -28.74 1.98 -3.85
C ALA A 86 -30.12 2.56 -4.24
N CYS A 87 -30.48 2.48 -5.52
CA CYS A 87 -31.69 3.08 -6.07
C CYS A 87 -32.98 2.33 -5.69
N ALA A 88 -32.92 1.03 -5.42
CA ALA A 88 -34.06 0.26 -4.93
C ALA A 88 -34.64 0.79 -3.62
N LYS A 89 -33.82 1.40 -2.77
CA LYS A 89 -34.27 2.07 -1.53
C LYS A 89 -35.22 3.25 -1.78
N HIS A 90 -35.15 3.81 -2.98
CA HIS A 90 -35.98 4.94 -3.44
C HIS A 90 -37.05 4.51 -4.44
N GLY A 91 -37.25 3.19 -4.64
CA GLY A 91 -38.23 2.66 -5.61
C GLY A 91 -37.82 2.85 -7.07
N VAL A 92 -36.57 3.18 -7.36
CA VAL A 92 -36.08 3.42 -8.73
C VAL A 92 -35.30 2.21 -9.23
N THR A 93 -35.55 1.84 -10.48
CA THR A 93 -34.82 0.76 -11.17
C THR A 93 -33.94 1.39 -12.25
N PRO A 94 -32.61 1.20 -12.21
CA PRO A 94 -31.71 1.63 -13.27
C PRO A 94 -32.07 1.05 -14.64
N ASP A 95 -31.90 1.85 -15.69
CA ASP A 95 -32.00 1.36 -17.07
C ASP A 95 -30.77 0.49 -17.37
N LEU A 96 -30.98 -0.82 -17.33
CA LEU A 96 -29.97 -1.84 -17.57
C LEU A 96 -29.38 -1.76 -18.98
N GLN A 97 -30.23 -1.47 -20.00
CA GLN A 97 -29.78 -1.46 -21.38
C GLN A 97 -28.93 -0.23 -21.67
N ALA A 98 -29.36 0.94 -21.21
CA ALA A 98 -28.60 2.18 -21.32
C ALA A 98 -27.26 2.07 -20.59
N TYR A 99 -27.26 1.57 -19.35
CA TYR A 99 -26.04 1.36 -18.58
C TYR A 99 -25.04 0.43 -19.29
N ARG A 100 -25.50 -0.71 -19.81
CA ARG A 100 -24.64 -1.66 -20.53
C ARG A 100 -24.03 -1.05 -21.79
N ALA A 101 -24.84 -0.34 -22.58
CA ALA A 101 -24.35 0.33 -23.78
C ALA A 101 -23.27 1.36 -23.45
N GLY A 102 -23.49 2.18 -22.43
CA GLY A 102 -22.49 3.13 -21.96
C GLY A 102 -21.22 2.45 -21.46
N ARG A 103 -21.38 1.38 -20.67
CA ARG A 103 -20.22 0.65 -20.13
C ARG A 103 -19.37 -0.01 -21.22
N GLU A 104 -19.97 -0.59 -22.23
CA GLU A 104 -19.24 -1.14 -23.38
C GLU A 104 -18.45 -0.07 -24.12
N GLU A 105 -18.99 1.12 -24.27
CA GLU A 105 -18.25 2.24 -24.86
C GLU A 105 -17.11 2.72 -23.96
N GLY A 106 -17.35 2.90 -22.65
CA GLY A 106 -16.33 3.30 -21.69
C GLY A 106 -15.19 2.28 -21.55
N LEU A 107 -15.49 0.98 -21.69
CA LEU A 107 -14.45 -0.06 -21.68
C LEU A 107 -13.46 0.07 -22.85
N LYS A 108 -13.85 0.65 -23.98
CA LYS A 108 -12.89 0.90 -25.08
C LYS A 108 -11.81 1.89 -24.66
N ASP A 109 -12.14 2.85 -23.81
CA ASP A 109 -11.16 3.79 -23.25
C ASP A 109 -10.28 3.13 -22.19
N PHE A 110 -10.86 2.27 -21.33
CA PHE A 110 -10.10 1.56 -20.32
C PHE A 110 -9.18 0.51 -20.94
N CYS A 111 -9.65 -0.25 -21.91
CA CYS A 111 -8.94 -1.39 -22.49
C CYS A 111 -7.86 -1.00 -23.53
N GLN A 112 -7.31 0.21 -23.41
CA GLN A 112 -6.17 0.65 -24.21
C GLN A 112 -4.86 0.10 -23.65
N PRO A 113 -3.86 -0.28 -24.49
CA PRO A 113 -2.58 -0.79 -24.03
C PRO A 113 -1.87 0.12 -23.02
N ALA A 114 -1.89 1.44 -23.22
CA ALA A 114 -1.31 2.40 -22.29
C ALA A 114 -1.96 2.36 -20.89
N ARG A 115 -3.27 2.09 -20.82
CA ARG A 115 -3.98 1.90 -19.55
C ARG A 115 -3.57 0.59 -18.88
N GLY A 116 -3.47 -0.48 -19.66
CA GLY A 116 -2.95 -1.77 -19.19
C GLY A 116 -1.57 -1.64 -18.58
N PHE A 117 -0.64 -1.02 -19.31
CA PHE A 117 0.71 -0.75 -18.83
C PHE A 117 0.71 0.05 -17.52
N ASN A 118 -0.04 1.14 -17.47
CA ASN A 118 -0.15 1.96 -16.25
C ASN A 118 -0.78 1.22 -15.07
N LEU A 119 -1.75 0.33 -15.31
CA LEU A 119 -2.32 -0.54 -14.28
C LEU A 119 -1.25 -1.49 -13.73
N GLY A 120 -0.50 -2.13 -14.62
CA GLY A 120 0.58 -3.04 -14.27
C GLY A 120 1.70 -2.37 -13.47
N THR A 121 2.18 -1.19 -13.90
CA THR A 121 3.28 -0.47 -13.21
C THR A 121 2.96 -0.08 -11.77
N ARG A 122 1.69 -0.04 -11.40
CA ARG A 122 1.22 0.23 -10.04
C ARG A 122 0.88 -1.05 -9.26
N GLY A 123 1.08 -2.22 -9.84
CA GLY A 123 0.70 -3.50 -9.23
C GLY A 123 -0.81 -3.70 -9.14
N GLY A 124 -1.60 -2.95 -9.93
CA GLY A 124 -3.05 -3.06 -9.94
C GLY A 124 -3.51 -4.40 -10.49
N HIS A 125 -4.64 -4.89 -10.00
CA HIS A 125 -5.23 -6.16 -10.44
C HIS A 125 -6.13 -5.97 -11.66
N TYR A 126 -6.00 -6.86 -12.65
CA TYR A 126 -6.88 -6.90 -13.82
C TYR A 126 -7.90 -8.03 -13.69
N ASN A 127 -9.17 -7.73 -13.85
CA ASN A 127 -10.29 -8.65 -13.60
C ASN A 127 -10.91 -9.26 -14.89
N GLY A 128 -10.23 -9.20 -16.05
CA GLY A 128 -10.72 -9.80 -17.27
C GLY A 128 -12.00 -9.12 -17.82
N ILE A 129 -12.07 -7.79 -17.79
CA ILE A 129 -13.28 -7.04 -18.16
C ILE A 129 -13.26 -6.53 -19.60
N CYS A 130 -12.13 -6.60 -20.29
CA CYS A 130 -12.00 -6.19 -21.67
C CYS A 130 -12.66 -7.21 -22.62
N SER A 131 -13.16 -6.74 -23.76
CA SER A 131 -13.66 -7.65 -24.79
C SER A 131 -12.50 -8.43 -25.40
N ALA A 132 -12.78 -9.59 -25.98
CA ALA A 132 -11.76 -10.46 -26.60
C ALA A 132 -10.92 -9.75 -27.67
N GLU A 133 -11.48 -8.74 -28.36
CA GLU A 133 -10.78 -7.97 -29.40
C GLU A 133 -9.77 -6.98 -28.81
N LEU A 134 -10.01 -6.47 -27.59
CA LEU A 134 -9.17 -5.46 -26.94
C LEU A 134 -8.24 -6.07 -25.86
N GLU A 135 -8.56 -7.26 -25.40
CA GLU A 135 -7.91 -7.87 -24.24
C GLU A 135 -6.45 -8.24 -24.52
N GLY A 136 -6.13 -8.71 -25.74
CA GLY A 136 -4.79 -9.19 -26.09
C GLY A 136 -3.73 -8.11 -25.86
N ASP A 137 -3.86 -6.98 -26.54
CA ASP A 137 -2.92 -5.87 -26.47
C ASP A 137 -2.89 -5.23 -25.07
N PHE A 138 -4.06 -5.17 -24.39
CA PHE A 138 -4.15 -4.67 -23.02
C PHE A 138 -3.36 -5.55 -22.04
N ILE A 139 -3.52 -6.88 -22.12
CA ILE A 139 -2.83 -7.84 -21.23
C ILE A 139 -1.34 -7.83 -21.45
N ASP A 140 -0.88 -7.76 -22.71
CA ASP A 140 0.55 -7.73 -23.00
C ASP A 140 1.20 -6.47 -22.43
N ALA A 141 0.56 -5.32 -22.59
CA ALA A 141 1.00 -4.07 -21.97
C ALA A 141 0.93 -4.12 -20.44
N TYR A 142 -0.15 -4.68 -19.88
CA TYR A 142 -0.30 -4.88 -18.45
C TYR A 142 0.82 -5.73 -17.85
N ARG A 143 1.14 -6.86 -18.50
CA ARG A 143 2.23 -7.75 -18.05
C ARG A 143 3.58 -7.04 -18.10
N ALA A 144 3.83 -6.25 -19.16
CA ALA A 144 5.04 -5.45 -19.25
C ALA A 144 5.15 -4.44 -18.11
N GLY A 145 4.07 -3.72 -17.81
CA GLY A 145 4.03 -2.82 -16.66
C GLY A 145 4.18 -3.54 -15.31
N TYR A 146 3.51 -4.68 -15.15
CA TYR A 146 3.55 -5.47 -13.93
C TYR A 146 4.96 -6.00 -13.62
N ARG A 147 5.71 -6.37 -14.68
CA ARG A 147 7.12 -6.76 -14.52
C ARG A 147 7.99 -5.63 -13.96
N LEU A 148 7.75 -4.37 -14.35
CA LEU A 148 8.42 -3.21 -13.74
C LEU A 148 8.06 -3.06 -12.25
N TYR A 149 6.79 -3.28 -11.91
CA TYR A 149 6.34 -3.25 -10.52
C TYR A 149 7.07 -4.32 -9.68
N GLU A 150 7.12 -5.57 -10.15
CA GLU A 150 7.82 -6.67 -9.46
C GLU A 150 9.30 -6.35 -9.22
N LEU A 151 10.01 -5.86 -10.24
CA LEU A 151 11.43 -5.53 -10.10
C LEU A 151 11.67 -4.42 -9.07
N ARG A 152 10.82 -3.39 -9.06
CA ARG A 152 10.87 -2.33 -8.04
C ARG A 152 10.52 -2.86 -6.64
N ALA A 153 9.55 -3.75 -6.54
CA ALA A 153 9.18 -4.37 -5.26
C ALA A 153 10.33 -5.20 -4.68
N ASN A 154 11.08 -5.94 -5.51
CA ASN A 154 12.24 -6.70 -5.09
C ASN A 154 13.35 -5.79 -4.54
N ILE A 155 13.66 -4.68 -5.24
CA ILE A 155 14.63 -3.68 -4.75
C ILE A 155 14.19 -3.08 -3.41
N ASN A 156 12.92 -2.71 -3.28
CA ASN A 156 12.38 -2.16 -2.05
C ASN A 156 12.44 -3.18 -0.90
N SER A 157 12.14 -4.45 -1.19
CA SER A 157 12.24 -5.55 -0.21
C SER A 157 13.69 -5.74 0.27
N ALA A 158 14.65 -5.76 -0.66
CA ALA A 158 16.07 -5.86 -0.30
C ALA A 158 16.53 -4.67 0.56
N ASN A 159 16.15 -3.44 0.20
CA ASN A 159 16.46 -2.24 0.99
C ASN A 159 15.86 -2.32 2.41
N TYR A 160 14.61 -2.76 2.54
CA TYR A 160 13.99 -2.94 3.85
C TYR A 160 14.75 -3.97 4.72
N GLN A 161 15.13 -5.11 4.11
CA GLN A 161 15.88 -6.14 4.82
C GLN A 161 17.29 -5.68 5.23
N ILE A 162 18.00 -4.96 4.34
CA ILE A 162 19.31 -4.36 4.64
C ILE A 162 19.20 -3.44 5.85
N ASN A 163 18.23 -2.50 5.82
CA ASN A 163 18.04 -1.55 6.91
C ASN A 163 17.68 -2.24 8.24
N ALA A 164 16.83 -3.26 8.20
CA ALA A 164 16.46 -4.02 9.39
C ALA A 164 17.69 -4.73 10.00
N LYS A 165 18.54 -5.35 9.17
CA LYS A 165 19.77 -6.02 9.64
C LYS A 165 20.84 -5.05 10.13
N GLN A 166 20.96 -3.87 9.51
CA GLN A 166 21.86 -2.81 9.98
C GLN A 166 21.43 -2.30 11.36
N ASN A 167 20.13 -2.07 11.57
CA ASN A 167 19.61 -1.66 12.87
C ASN A 167 19.82 -2.74 13.96
N GLU A 168 19.69 -4.02 13.59
CA GLU A 168 20.00 -5.13 14.50
C GLU A 168 21.50 -5.13 14.84
N LEU A 169 22.38 -4.95 13.84
CA LEU A 169 23.82 -4.88 14.01
C LEU A 169 24.23 -3.74 14.95
N ASP A 170 23.69 -2.55 14.74
CA ASP A 170 23.94 -1.39 15.60
C ASP A 170 23.52 -1.66 17.05
N SER A 171 22.35 -2.28 17.24
CA SER A 171 21.85 -2.65 18.57
C SER A 171 22.76 -3.66 19.28
N ILE A 172 23.28 -4.65 18.55
CA ILE A 172 24.22 -5.64 19.08
C ILE A 172 25.53 -4.97 19.45
N GLN A 173 26.07 -4.08 18.62
CA GLN A 173 27.30 -3.35 18.91
C GLN A 173 27.16 -2.47 20.14
N ASP A 174 26.01 -1.81 20.35
CA ASP A 174 25.72 -1.05 21.57
C ASP A 174 25.71 -1.94 22.81
N LEU A 175 25.06 -3.12 22.69
CA LEU A 175 25.03 -4.10 23.78
C LEU A 175 26.44 -4.63 24.10
N MET A 176 27.25 -4.92 23.08
CA MET A 176 28.64 -5.34 23.27
C MET A 176 29.45 -4.30 24.00
N ARG A 177 29.36 -3.02 23.62
CA ARG A 177 30.04 -1.90 24.34
C ARG A 177 29.63 -1.84 25.81
N GLY A 178 28.35 -2.03 26.11
CA GLY A 178 27.89 -2.09 27.50
C GLY A 178 28.46 -3.28 28.28
N LYS A 179 28.53 -4.45 27.66
CA LYS A 179 29.14 -5.64 28.28
C LYS A 179 30.64 -5.52 28.44
N GLU A 180 31.37 -4.94 27.52
CA GLU A 180 32.79 -4.64 27.64
C GLU A 180 33.08 -3.71 28.82
N ALA A 181 32.23 -2.70 29.04
CA ALA A 181 32.34 -1.83 30.20
C ALA A 181 32.21 -2.58 31.54
N LEU A 182 31.30 -3.61 31.59
CA LEU A 182 31.14 -4.47 32.75
C LEU A 182 32.42 -5.31 33.05
N LEU A 183 33.14 -5.76 32.03
CA LEU A 183 34.36 -6.54 32.22
C LEU A 183 35.46 -5.77 32.96
N ILE A 184 35.54 -4.44 32.79
CA ILE A 184 36.55 -3.57 33.38
C ILE A 184 36.09 -2.89 34.66
N ALA A 185 34.82 -2.97 35.03
CA ALA A 185 34.28 -2.40 36.24
C ALA A 185 34.86 -3.08 37.49
N SER A 186 35.20 -2.33 38.51
CA SER A 186 35.90 -2.81 39.71
C SER A 186 35.02 -3.69 40.61
N ASP A 187 33.73 -3.55 40.54
CA ASP A 187 32.70 -4.25 41.33
C ASP A 187 32.16 -5.51 40.68
N THR A 188 32.53 -5.81 39.43
CA THR A 188 32.11 -7.03 38.72
C THR A 188 32.81 -8.27 39.30
N THR A 189 32.00 -9.27 39.67
CA THR A 189 32.52 -10.56 40.18
C THR A 189 33.21 -11.38 39.10
N ILE A 190 34.07 -12.33 39.52
CA ILE A 190 34.71 -13.28 38.56
C ILE A 190 33.68 -14.07 37.78
N GLN A 191 32.59 -14.50 38.46
CA GLN A 191 31.52 -15.26 37.81
C GLN A 191 30.80 -14.44 36.74
N ASP A 192 30.50 -13.19 37.06
CA ASP A 192 29.81 -12.30 36.09
C ASP A 192 30.71 -11.98 34.89
N ARG A 193 32.04 -11.84 35.10
CA ARG A 193 33.00 -11.66 34.00
C ARG A 193 33.01 -12.87 33.05
N ILE A 194 32.97 -14.11 33.60
CA ILE A 194 32.93 -15.32 32.78
C ILE A 194 31.64 -15.37 31.92
N LEU A 195 30.48 -15.06 32.52
CA LEU A 195 29.21 -15.00 31.79
C LEU A 195 29.21 -13.90 30.73
N THR A 196 29.72 -12.73 31.08
CA THR A 196 29.83 -11.60 30.13
C THR A 196 30.72 -11.94 28.93
N LEU A 197 31.84 -12.67 29.16
CA LEU A 197 32.67 -13.13 28.04
C LEU A 197 31.98 -14.13 27.14
N ALA A 198 31.17 -15.05 27.69
CA ALA A 198 30.37 -15.96 26.88
C ALA A 198 29.35 -15.21 26.02
N ASP A 199 28.64 -14.27 26.63
CA ASP A 199 27.67 -13.42 25.91
C ASP A 199 28.33 -12.60 24.79
N LEU A 200 29.51 -12.01 25.05
CA LEU A 200 30.26 -11.27 24.04
C LEU A 200 30.67 -12.13 22.86
N LYS A 201 31.05 -13.40 23.13
CA LYS A 201 31.35 -14.35 22.05
C LYS A 201 30.13 -14.60 21.18
N ASP A 202 28.97 -14.88 21.77
CA ASP A 202 27.75 -15.17 21.02
C ASP A 202 27.29 -13.93 20.21
N LEU A 203 27.39 -12.72 20.79
CA LEU A 203 27.12 -11.47 20.10
C LEU A 203 28.07 -11.23 18.93
N SER A 204 29.36 -11.55 19.10
CA SER A 204 30.36 -11.45 18.02
C SER A 204 30.08 -12.39 16.86
N GLU A 205 29.64 -13.63 17.16
CA GLU A 205 29.22 -14.59 16.13
C GLU A 205 27.99 -14.07 15.37
N ARG A 206 27.00 -13.50 16.08
CA ARG A 206 25.80 -12.90 15.46
C ARG A 206 26.16 -11.70 14.59
N THR A 207 27.06 -10.84 15.04
CA THR A 207 27.60 -9.71 14.26
C THR A 207 28.16 -10.19 12.91
N GLY A 208 29.04 -11.19 12.91
CA GLY A 208 29.62 -11.73 11.67
C GLY A 208 28.58 -12.35 10.74
N GLN A 209 27.53 -12.98 11.28
CA GLN A 209 26.41 -13.48 10.49
C GLN A 209 25.63 -12.33 9.82
N LEU A 210 25.27 -11.27 10.57
CA LEU A 210 24.56 -10.13 10.05
C LEU A 210 25.35 -9.40 8.97
N GLU A 211 26.65 -9.19 9.16
CA GLU A 211 27.52 -8.58 8.15
C GLU A 211 27.51 -9.38 6.84
N THR A 212 27.57 -10.71 6.94
CA THR A 212 27.51 -11.60 5.77
C THR A 212 26.14 -11.51 5.07
N GLU A 213 25.05 -11.55 5.85
CA GLU A 213 23.68 -11.45 5.33
C GLU A 213 23.44 -10.10 4.64
N ILE A 214 23.98 -9.00 5.19
CA ILE A 214 23.90 -7.67 4.60
C ILE A 214 24.61 -7.62 3.25
N VAL A 215 25.82 -8.19 3.16
CA VAL A 215 26.59 -8.24 1.90
C VAL A 215 25.81 -8.98 0.81
N VAL A 216 25.20 -10.13 1.12
CA VAL A 216 24.38 -10.89 0.17
C VAL A 216 23.18 -10.07 -0.30
N LEU A 217 22.48 -9.39 0.61
CA LEU A 217 21.32 -8.56 0.26
C LEU A 217 21.70 -7.34 -0.59
N ILE A 218 22.89 -6.78 -0.39
CA ILE A 218 23.42 -5.69 -1.22
C ILE A 218 23.67 -6.18 -2.65
N ASP A 219 24.24 -7.37 -2.81
CA ASP A 219 24.47 -7.99 -4.11
C ASP A 219 23.17 -8.32 -4.84
N ASP A 220 22.21 -8.94 -4.13
CA ASP A 220 20.88 -9.20 -4.66
C ASP A 220 20.16 -7.92 -5.12
N ARG A 221 20.25 -6.85 -4.32
CA ARG A 221 19.70 -5.55 -4.69
C ARG A 221 20.34 -5.02 -5.97
N ALA A 222 21.67 -5.04 -6.08
CA ALA A 222 22.40 -4.56 -7.23
C ALA A 222 21.99 -5.35 -8.51
N HIS A 223 21.81 -6.67 -8.38
CA HIS A 223 21.31 -7.51 -9.46
C HIS A 223 19.88 -7.12 -9.90
N HIS A 224 18.97 -6.85 -8.96
CA HIS A 224 17.62 -6.39 -9.28
C HIS A 224 17.61 -4.99 -9.91
N GLU A 225 18.50 -4.09 -9.49
CA GLU A 225 18.68 -2.76 -10.10
C GLU A 225 19.14 -2.87 -11.55
N GLU A 226 20.10 -3.75 -11.84
CA GLU A 226 20.53 -4.03 -13.21
C GLU A 226 19.40 -4.62 -14.07
N GLN A 227 18.66 -5.61 -13.53
CA GLN A 227 17.49 -6.17 -14.21
C GLN A 227 16.45 -5.09 -14.53
N LEU A 228 16.17 -4.19 -13.57
CA LEU A 228 15.23 -3.09 -13.78
C LEU A 228 15.69 -2.15 -14.88
N ALA A 229 16.96 -1.75 -14.87
CA ALA A 229 17.52 -0.84 -15.88
C ALA A 229 17.45 -1.46 -17.29
N ASN A 230 17.83 -2.73 -17.44
CA ASN A 230 17.78 -3.45 -18.70
C ASN A 230 16.33 -3.61 -19.19
N TYR A 231 15.40 -3.90 -18.30
CA TYR A 231 14.00 -4.04 -18.65
C TYR A 231 13.35 -2.71 -19.02
N GLN A 232 13.68 -1.62 -18.32
CA GLN A 232 13.23 -0.27 -18.68
C GLN A 232 13.68 0.15 -20.06
N ALA A 233 14.92 -0.14 -20.44
CA ALA A 233 15.43 0.11 -21.80
C ALA A 233 14.62 -0.67 -22.84
N THR A 234 14.30 -1.93 -22.57
CA THR A 234 13.47 -2.78 -23.42
C THR A 234 12.07 -2.19 -23.61
N VAL A 235 11.39 -1.83 -22.51
CA VAL A 235 10.02 -1.30 -22.53
C VAL A 235 9.95 0.05 -23.26
N ALA A 236 10.94 0.92 -23.06
CA ALA A 236 11.02 2.20 -23.77
C ALA A 236 11.11 2.03 -25.31
N HIS A 237 11.74 0.94 -25.75
CA HIS A 237 11.81 0.62 -27.19
C HIS A 237 10.45 0.23 -27.79
N PHE A 238 9.54 -0.36 -26.98
CA PHE A 238 8.18 -0.73 -27.40
C PHE A 238 7.17 0.43 -27.34
N GLY A 239 7.56 1.61 -26.88
CA GLY A 239 6.73 2.81 -26.91
C GLY A 239 5.71 2.90 -25.77
N TYR A 240 5.95 2.23 -24.65
CA TYR A 240 5.18 2.36 -23.40
C TYR A 240 5.74 3.42 -22.45
#